data_eb90bcda43c35c91714a11474fb9e31a
#
_entry.id   eb90bcda43c35c91714a11474fb9e31a
#
_cell.length_a   1.000
_cell.length_b   1.000
_cell.length_c   1.000
_cell.angle_alpha   90.00
_cell.angle_beta   90.00
_cell.angle_gamma   90.00
#
_symmetry.space_group_name_H-M   'P 1'
#
loop_
_entity.id
_entity.type
_entity.pdbx_description
1 polymer ?
#
loop_
_entity_poly.entity_id
_entity_poly.type
_entity_poly.pdbx_seq_one_letter_code
_entity_poly.pdbx_strand_id
1 'polypeptide(L)'
;MSAQRFEYKVVYADLRGRVSVEGDETLIEEGERMTAFGRRYLNSLGVQGWELAGIQHQPMGAAFHVFKRPLAEGQQPEPAKPIKTEPKP
;
A
#
# COMPACT_ATOMS: atom_id res chain seq x y z
N MET A 1 0.79 -18.49 25.41
CA MET A 1 0.88 -17.10 24.91
C MET A 1 0.66 -17.10 23.40
N SER A 2 -0.21 -16.23 22.95
CA SER A 2 -0.45 -16.09 21.52
C SER A 2 0.64 -15.23 20.89
N ALA A 3 1.10 -15.60 19.71
CA ALA A 3 2.01 -14.75 18.94
C ALA A 3 1.27 -13.50 18.48
N GLN A 4 1.98 -12.38 18.38
CA GLN A 4 1.43 -11.18 17.78
C GLN A 4 1.18 -11.45 16.30
N ARG A 5 -0.04 -11.21 15.85
CA ARG A 5 -0.42 -11.36 14.45
C ARG A 5 -0.40 -10.00 13.79
N PHE A 6 -0.19 -10.01 12.48
CA PHE A 6 -0.11 -8.80 11.66
C PHE A 6 -0.98 -8.96 10.42
N GLU A 7 -1.45 -7.85 9.89
CA GLU A 7 -1.97 -7.82 8.53
C GLU A 7 -1.03 -7.01 7.66
N TYR A 8 -1.11 -7.23 6.37
CA TYR A 8 -0.19 -6.63 5.40
C TYR A 8 -0.93 -5.89 4.31
N LYS A 9 -0.30 -4.83 3.83
CA LYS A 9 -0.77 -4.07 2.68
C LYS A 9 0.39 -3.96 1.70
N VAL A 10 0.12 -4.24 0.43
CA VAL A 10 1.12 -4.15 -0.62
C VAL A 10 0.79 -2.96 -1.51
N VAL A 11 1.73 -2.05 -1.65
CA VAL A 11 1.56 -0.81 -2.43
C VAL A 11 2.52 -0.85 -3.60
N TYR A 12 1.97 -0.71 -4.80
CA TYR A 12 2.79 -0.56 -6.01
C TYR A 12 3.06 0.91 -6.24
N ALA A 13 4.32 1.27 -6.45
CA ALA A 13 4.73 2.64 -6.71
C ALA A 13 5.59 2.70 -7.97
N ASP A 14 5.41 3.74 -8.77
CA ASP A 14 6.23 3.95 -9.96
C ASP A 14 6.95 5.29 -9.90
N LEU A 15 7.82 5.55 -10.88
CA LEU A 15 8.63 6.77 -10.93
C LEU A 15 7.83 8.00 -11.37
N ARG A 16 6.60 7.82 -11.78
CA ARG A 16 5.76 8.92 -12.28
C ARG A 16 4.93 9.60 -11.21
N GLY A 17 5.12 9.20 -9.95
CA GLY A 17 4.32 9.76 -8.86
C GLY A 17 2.94 9.15 -8.77
N ARG A 18 2.84 7.85 -9.00
CA ARG A 18 1.59 7.11 -8.88
C ARG A 18 1.81 5.93 -7.94
N VAL A 19 0.92 5.78 -6.97
CA VAL A 19 0.87 4.60 -6.12
C VAL A 19 -0.49 3.93 -6.28
N SER A 20 -0.52 2.64 -6.13
CA SER A 20 -1.74 1.86 -6.34
C SER A 20 -1.82 0.73 -5.33
N VAL A 21 -3.00 0.54 -4.75
CA VAL A 21 -3.31 -0.53 -3.82
C VAL A 21 -4.59 -1.20 -4.31
N GLU A 22 -4.48 -2.42 -4.80
CA GLU A 22 -5.63 -3.20 -5.26
C GLU A 22 -6.53 -2.41 -6.21
N GLY A 23 -5.91 -1.66 -7.14
CA GLY A 23 -6.62 -0.87 -8.14
C GLY A 23 -6.97 0.56 -7.74
N ASP A 24 -6.82 0.91 -6.46
CA ASP A 24 -7.03 2.29 -6.02
C ASP A 24 -5.75 3.09 -6.19
N GLU A 25 -5.79 4.10 -7.02
CA GLU A 25 -4.63 4.92 -7.35
C GLU A 25 -4.63 6.23 -6.58
N THR A 26 -3.42 6.65 -6.16
CA THR A 26 -3.17 7.98 -5.61
C THR A 26 -2.07 8.61 -6.46
N LEU A 27 -2.32 9.81 -6.93
CA LEU A 27 -1.42 10.51 -7.85
C LEU A 27 -0.78 11.71 -7.19
N ILE A 28 0.45 12.01 -7.63
CA ILE A 28 1.10 13.25 -7.27
C ILE A 28 0.28 14.42 -7.81
N GLU A 29 0.20 15.51 -7.04
CA GLU A 29 -0.54 16.69 -7.44
C GLU A 29 0.35 17.62 -8.28
N GLU A 30 -0.29 18.46 -9.10
CA GLU A 30 0.43 19.40 -9.92
C GLU A 30 1.29 20.33 -9.04
N GLY A 31 2.57 20.43 -9.38
CA GLY A 31 3.51 21.25 -8.62
C GLY A 31 4.04 20.59 -7.36
N GLU A 32 3.54 19.42 -7.00
CA GLU A 32 4.00 18.73 -5.82
C GLU A 32 5.34 18.03 -6.09
N ARG A 33 6.30 18.20 -5.19
CA ARG A 33 7.58 17.49 -5.30
C ARG A 33 7.41 16.03 -4.94
N MET A 34 8.19 15.17 -5.57
CA MET A 34 8.08 13.72 -5.38
C MET A 34 8.28 13.32 -3.91
N THR A 35 9.23 13.95 -3.22
CA THR A 35 9.47 13.63 -1.80
C THR A 35 8.33 14.11 -0.90
N ALA A 36 7.70 15.22 -1.25
CA ALA A 36 6.51 15.70 -0.52
C ALA A 36 5.33 14.76 -0.73
N PHE A 37 5.14 14.30 -1.96
CA PHE A 37 4.13 13.30 -2.27
C PHE A 37 4.37 12.01 -1.47
N GLY A 38 5.62 11.52 -1.48
CA GLY A 38 5.97 10.32 -0.72
C GLY A 38 5.64 10.46 0.77
N ARG A 39 6.01 11.61 1.37
CA ARG A 39 5.71 11.86 2.78
C ARG A 39 4.21 11.92 3.03
N ARG A 40 3.47 12.61 2.18
CA ARG A 40 2.01 12.72 2.30
C ARG A 40 1.36 11.33 2.25
N TYR A 41 1.80 10.51 1.29
CA TYR A 41 1.24 9.17 1.14
C TYR A 41 1.60 8.29 2.34
N LEU A 42 2.86 8.29 2.77
CA LEU A 42 3.30 7.49 3.91
C LEU A 42 2.60 7.92 5.19
N ASN A 43 2.40 9.22 5.39
CA ASN A 43 1.68 9.71 6.56
C ASN A 43 0.22 9.25 6.55
N SER A 44 -0.41 9.17 5.37
CA SER A 44 -1.78 8.68 5.28
C SER A 44 -1.91 7.22 5.73
N LEU A 45 -0.86 6.43 5.51
CA LEU A 45 -0.81 5.05 5.99
C LEU A 45 -0.44 4.98 7.48
N GLY A 46 0.53 5.80 7.88
CA GLY A 46 1.01 5.79 9.27
C GLY A 46 -0.06 6.15 10.29
N VAL A 47 -0.93 7.11 9.97
CA VAL A 47 -2.03 7.47 10.88
C VAL A 47 -3.05 6.35 11.04
N GLN A 48 -3.05 5.38 10.13
CA GLN A 48 -3.89 4.18 10.23
C GLN A 48 -3.16 3.02 10.91
N GLY A 49 -1.94 3.25 11.37
CA GLY A 49 -1.15 2.23 12.07
C GLY A 49 -0.24 1.39 11.18
N TRP A 50 -0.18 1.71 9.88
CA TRP A 50 0.69 0.95 8.97
C TRP A 50 2.14 1.40 9.10
N GLU A 51 3.07 0.43 9.12
CA GLU A 51 4.50 0.71 9.08
C GLU A 51 5.16 -0.07 7.94
N LEU A 52 6.19 0.51 7.36
CA LEU A 52 6.91 -0.12 6.25
C LEU A 52 7.68 -1.33 6.75
N ALA A 53 7.45 -2.48 6.15
CA ALA A 53 8.13 -3.73 6.48
C ALA A 53 9.20 -4.08 5.46
N GLY A 54 9.06 -3.67 4.21
CA GLY A 54 10.06 -3.96 3.18
C GLY A 54 9.69 -3.38 1.83
N ILE A 55 10.68 -3.37 0.94
CA ILE A 55 10.52 -2.88 -0.42
C ILE A 55 11.07 -3.94 -1.37
N GLN A 56 10.31 -4.27 -2.39
CA GLN A 56 10.76 -5.16 -3.46
C GLN A 56 10.83 -4.36 -4.76
N HIS A 57 12.03 -4.16 -5.26
CA HIS A 57 12.23 -3.42 -6.50
C HIS A 57 11.80 -4.23 -7.70
N GLN A 58 11.21 -3.56 -8.66
CA GLN A 58 10.77 -4.13 -9.92
C GLN A 58 11.53 -3.47 -11.07
N PRO A 59 11.52 -4.07 -12.27
CA PRO A 59 12.14 -3.44 -13.42
C PRO A 59 11.56 -2.05 -13.69
N MET A 60 12.36 -1.19 -14.33
CA MET A 60 11.97 0.15 -14.77
C MET A 60 11.63 1.12 -13.62
N GLY A 61 12.23 0.88 -12.46
CA GLY A 61 12.11 1.83 -11.35
C GLY A 61 10.83 1.75 -10.54
N ALA A 62 9.97 0.80 -10.84
CA ALA A 62 8.80 0.55 -9.99
C ALA A 62 9.22 -0.25 -8.76
N ALA A 63 8.36 -0.28 -7.75
CA ALA A 63 8.62 -1.07 -6.55
C ALA A 63 7.32 -1.43 -5.85
N PHE A 64 7.32 -2.58 -5.19
CA PHE A 64 6.30 -2.92 -4.21
C PHE A 64 6.80 -2.52 -2.82
N HIS A 65 5.97 -1.78 -2.11
CA HIS A 65 6.22 -1.42 -0.71
C HIS A 65 5.26 -2.24 0.14
N VAL A 66 5.81 -3.01 1.06
CA VAL A 66 5.01 -3.87 1.93
C VAL A 66 4.90 -3.20 3.29
N PHE A 67 3.67 -2.98 3.73
CA PHE A 67 3.37 -2.41 5.04
C PHE A 67 2.72 -3.46 5.91
N LYS A 68 2.90 -3.33 7.20
CA LYS A 68 2.26 -4.21 8.17
C LYS A 68 1.65 -3.37 9.29
N ARG A 69 0.65 -3.92 9.94
CA ARG A 69 0.19 -3.37 11.23
C ARG A 69 -0.31 -4.50 12.11
N PRO A 70 -0.20 -4.35 13.44
CA PRO A 70 -0.62 -5.40 14.36
C PRO A 70 -2.13 -5.62 14.29
N LEU A 71 -2.53 -6.88 14.46
CA LEU A 71 -3.92 -7.24 14.64
C LEU A 71 -4.18 -7.45 16.13
N ALA A 72 -5.31 -6.92 16.60
CA ALA A 72 -5.78 -7.23 17.93
C ALA A 72 -6.21 -8.70 18.01
N GLU A 73 -6.19 -9.26 19.21
CA GLU A 73 -6.65 -10.62 19.42
C GLU A 73 -8.09 -10.77 18.93
N GLY A 74 -8.34 -11.80 18.13
CA GLY A 74 -9.65 -12.06 17.55
C GLY A 74 -9.96 -11.24 16.30
N GLN A 75 -9.15 -10.24 15.98
CA GLN A 75 -9.35 -9.42 14.79
C GLN A 75 -8.91 -10.19 13.54
N GLN A 76 -9.65 -10.01 12.44
CA GLN A 76 -9.29 -10.59 11.16
C GLN A 76 -8.66 -9.53 10.27
N PRO A 77 -7.73 -9.92 9.36
CA PRO A 77 -7.21 -8.98 8.37
C PRO A 77 -8.31 -8.43 7.49
N GLU A 78 -8.12 -7.18 6.99
CA GLU A 78 -8.99 -6.64 5.97
C GLU A 78 -9.02 -7.60 4.77
N PRO A 79 -10.20 -7.94 4.25
CA PRO A 79 -10.25 -8.79 3.06
C PRO A 79 -9.71 -8.03 1.84
N ALA A 80 -9.02 -8.77 0.97
CA ALA A 80 -8.61 -8.23 -0.31
C ALA A 80 -9.84 -7.90 -1.15
N LYS A 81 -9.69 -6.90 -2.04
CA LYS A 81 -10.79 -6.59 -2.96
C LYS A 81 -11.06 -7.77 -3.88
N PRO A 82 -12.33 -8.03 -4.20
CA PRO A 82 -12.66 -9.12 -5.13
C PRO A 82 -12.03 -8.90 -6.50
N ILE A 83 -11.67 -10.00 -7.12
CA ILE A 83 -11.18 -9.95 -8.50
C ILE A 83 -12.32 -9.48 -9.39
N LYS A 84 -12.06 -8.43 -10.18
CA LYS A 84 -13.02 -7.98 -11.16
C LYS A 84 -12.99 -8.93 -12.33
N THR A 85 -14.09 -9.64 -12.53
CA THR A 85 -14.30 -10.40 -13.75
C THR A 85 -15.21 -9.58 -14.64
N GLU A 86 -14.69 -9.12 -15.77
CA GLU A 86 -15.52 -8.47 -16.75
C GLU A 86 -16.23 -9.53 -17.57
N PRO A 87 -17.54 -9.39 -17.80
CA PRO A 87 -18.21 -10.33 -18.69
C PRO A 87 -17.62 -10.18 -20.08
N LYS A 88 -17.22 -11.30 -20.66
CA LYS A 88 -16.73 -11.29 -22.04
C LYS A 88 -17.90 -11.06 -22.97
N PRO A 89 -17.72 -10.18 -23.96
CA PRO A 89 -18.75 -9.98 -24.96
C PRO A 89 -19.00 -11.24 -25.78
#